data_0af910cd2be2d572dd011603f661304a
#
_entry.id   0af910cd2be2d572dd011603f661304a
#
_cell.length_a   1.000
_cell.length_b   1.000
_cell.length_c   1.000
_cell.angle_alpha   90.00
_cell.angle_beta   90.00
_cell.angle_gamma   90.00
#
_symmetry.space_group_name_H-M   'P 1'
#
loop_
_entity.id
_entity.type
_entity.pdbx_description
1 polymer ?
#
loop_
_entity_poly.entity_id
_entity_poly.type
_entity_poly.pdbx_seq_one_letter_code
_entity_poly.pdbx_strand_id
1 'polypeptide(L)'
;MSTTIQQRIEELKEQLNRWSHEYYVEDKPTATDAEYDKAYHELVTLEEEHPEFVTQDSPTQRVGGEVLDQFQKVTHTNPMLSLSNAFSKEDLEEFDARLRKLTNRAIEYVCELKIDGLSIALTYQNGQLVLGATRGDGTTGEDVTGNVRTIKSVPLSLKEPWNIEVRGECYMPKKAFVALNQSREEEGLEVFANPRNAAAGSLRQLDPKIAAKRNLSVFLYNSPSVEELGVSTQEELLEKMAEIGFVTNPERLKCQTIDEVWNYIETIAAKRQDLPYEIDGMVIKVNDFAAQEEIGFTVKAPRWAIAYKFPAEEAQTIVRDIEWTVGRTGVVTPTAVMDPVLLAGTTVRRASLHNIDLIKE
;
A
#
# COMPACT_ATOMS: atom_id res chain seq x y z
N MET A 1 17.88 -20.58 -35.52
CA MET A 1 18.21 -20.83 -34.08
C MET A 1 17.90 -19.65 -33.20
N SER A 2 18.27 -18.42 -33.56
CA SER A 2 18.01 -17.21 -32.78
C SER A 2 16.51 -16.95 -32.48
N THR A 3 15.65 -17.10 -33.48
CA THR A 3 14.20 -16.89 -33.38
C THR A 3 13.53 -17.86 -32.37
N THR A 4 13.99 -19.10 -32.31
CA THR A 4 13.44 -20.14 -31.44
C THR A 4 13.79 -19.87 -29.96
N ILE A 5 15.00 -19.40 -29.68
CA ILE A 5 15.46 -19.07 -28.34
C ILE A 5 14.71 -17.82 -27.81
N GLN A 6 14.60 -16.81 -28.65
CA GLN A 6 13.84 -15.60 -28.31
C GLN A 6 12.35 -15.91 -28.02
N GLN A 7 11.74 -16.77 -28.85
CA GLN A 7 10.38 -17.24 -28.63
C GLN A 7 10.24 -17.97 -27.28
N ARG A 8 11.18 -18.82 -26.93
CA ARG A 8 11.17 -19.55 -25.65
C ARG A 8 11.29 -18.61 -24.49
N ILE A 9 12.14 -17.58 -24.55
CA ILE A 9 12.28 -16.55 -23.54
C ILE A 9 10.94 -15.80 -23.34
N GLU A 10 10.28 -15.40 -24.41
CA GLU A 10 8.98 -14.73 -24.33
C GLU A 10 7.89 -15.62 -23.71
N GLU A 11 7.85 -16.90 -24.09
CA GLU A 11 6.92 -17.88 -23.50
C GLU A 11 7.14 -18.02 -21.98
N LEU A 12 8.39 -18.13 -21.54
CA LEU A 12 8.74 -18.24 -20.12
C LEU A 12 8.38 -16.96 -19.35
N LYS A 13 8.62 -15.80 -19.92
CA LYS A 13 8.24 -14.52 -19.31
C LYS A 13 6.73 -14.42 -19.12
N GLU A 14 5.95 -14.73 -20.14
CA GLU A 14 4.48 -14.75 -20.07
C GLU A 14 3.98 -15.76 -19.03
N GLN A 15 4.52 -16.95 -19.01
CA GLN A 15 4.14 -18.01 -18.08
C GLN A 15 4.44 -17.63 -16.64
N LEU A 16 5.63 -17.12 -16.36
CA LEU A 16 6.04 -16.71 -15.02
C LEU A 16 5.24 -15.49 -14.53
N ASN A 17 4.98 -14.53 -15.40
CA ASN A 17 4.16 -13.38 -15.07
C ASN A 17 2.71 -13.78 -14.77
N ARG A 18 2.14 -14.71 -15.54
CA ARG A 18 0.81 -15.27 -15.30
C ARG A 18 0.75 -15.99 -13.95
N TRP A 19 1.71 -16.86 -13.66
CA TRP A 19 1.76 -17.59 -12.40
C TRP A 19 1.96 -16.67 -11.19
N SER A 20 2.77 -15.62 -11.33
CA SER A 20 2.92 -14.60 -10.30
C SER A 20 1.62 -13.83 -10.06
N HIS A 21 0.91 -13.49 -11.13
CA HIS A 21 -0.39 -12.82 -11.04
C HIS A 21 -1.43 -13.70 -10.34
N GLU A 22 -1.52 -14.96 -10.71
CA GLU A 22 -2.42 -15.94 -10.08
C GLU A 22 -2.11 -16.10 -8.59
N TYR A 23 -0.86 -16.10 -8.21
CA TYR A 23 -0.42 -16.28 -6.83
C TYR A 23 -0.60 -15.01 -5.98
N TYR A 24 -0.09 -13.87 -6.45
CA TYR A 24 -0.04 -12.64 -5.66
C TYR A 24 -1.29 -11.76 -5.78
N VAL A 25 -2.03 -11.86 -6.87
CA VAL A 25 -3.18 -11.01 -7.18
C VAL A 25 -4.49 -11.75 -7.03
N GLU A 26 -4.61 -12.92 -7.66
CA GLU A 26 -5.86 -13.69 -7.68
C GLU A 26 -6.01 -14.67 -6.51
N ASP A 27 -4.92 -14.93 -5.78
CA ASP A 27 -4.86 -15.95 -4.71
C ASP A 27 -5.37 -17.33 -5.17
N LYS A 28 -5.11 -17.65 -6.44
CA LYS A 28 -5.53 -18.90 -7.09
C LYS A 28 -4.39 -19.48 -7.94
N PRO A 29 -3.29 -19.92 -7.32
CA PRO A 29 -2.15 -20.44 -8.07
C PRO A 29 -2.52 -21.73 -8.82
N THR A 30 -2.13 -21.80 -10.10
CA THR A 30 -2.26 -23.00 -10.92
C THR A 30 -0.95 -23.79 -11.06
N ALA A 31 0.16 -23.19 -10.64
CA ALA A 31 1.47 -23.82 -10.63
C ALA A 31 1.96 -24.06 -9.21
N THR A 32 2.73 -25.13 -9.01
CA THR A 32 3.45 -25.36 -7.76
C THR A 32 4.70 -24.49 -7.68
N ASP A 33 5.23 -24.28 -6.47
CA ASP A 33 6.49 -23.55 -6.29
C ASP A 33 7.64 -24.22 -7.08
N ALA A 34 7.68 -25.55 -7.12
CA ALA A 34 8.69 -26.30 -7.88
C ALA A 34 8.57 -26.06 -9.40
N GLU A 35 7.36 -25.99 -9.93
CA GLU A 35 7.12 -25.68 -11.34
C GLU A 35 7.56 -24.25 -11.67
N TYR A 36 7.23 -23.30 -10.81
CA TYR A 36 7.65 -21.90 -10.94
C TYR A 36 9.18 -21.80 -10.94
N ASP A 37 9.83 -22.38 -9.94
CA ASP A 37 11.28 -22.33 -9.79
C ASP A 37 12.01 -22.95 -10.98
N LYS A 38 11.50 -24.05 -11.52
CA LYS A 38 12.05 -24.70 -12.70
C LYS A 38 11.98 -23.79 -13.94
N ALA A 39 10.83 -23.18 -14.18
CA ALA A 39 10.64 -22.24 -15.30
C ALA A 39 11.51 -20.98 -15.11
N TYR A 40 11.58 -20.46 -13.90
CA TYR A 40 12.42 -19.31 -13.57
C TYR A 40 13.91 -19.61 -13.83
N HIS A 41 14.38 -20.75 -13.39
CA HIS A 41 15.77 -21.17 -13.60
C HIS A 41 16.11 -21.34 -15.08
N GLU A 42 15.20 -21.92 -15.87
CA GLU A 42 15.35 -22.01 -17.33
C GLU A 42 15.48 -20.63 -17.96
N LEU A 43 14.64 -19.68 -17.56
CA LEU A 43 14.72 -18.30 -18.06
C LEU A 43 16.04 -17.63 -17.68
N VAL A 44 16.50 -17.77 -16.46
CA VAL A 44 17.81 -17.23 -16.01
C VAL A 44 18.94 -17.80 -16.89
N THR A 45 18.95 -19.10 -17.11
CA THR A 45 19.97 -19.77 -17.94
C THR A 45 19.97 -19.25 -19.39
N LEU A 46 18.79 -19.13 -20.00
CA LEU A 46 18.67 -18.62 -21.37
C LEU A 46 19.09 -17.14 -21.47
N GLU A 47 18.77 -16.33 -20.49
CA GLU A 47 19.16 -14.92 -20.45
C GLU A 47 20.67 -14.74 -20.22
N GLU A 48 21.30 -15.60 -19.41
CA GLU A 48 22.75 -15.60 -19.22
C GLU A 48 23.50 -16.00 -20.50
N GLU A 49 22.98 -16.99 -21.25
CA GLU A 49 23.54 -17.44 -22.52
C GLU A 49 23.26 -16.45 -23.67
N HIS A 50 22.18 -15.68 -23.57
CA HIS A 50 21.70 -14.74 -24.60
C HIS A 50 21.39 -13.39 -24.03
N PRO A 51 22.39 -12.61 -23.54
CA PRO A 51 22.17 -11.30 -22.91
C PRO A 51 21.45 -10.28 -23.80
N GLU A 52 21.54 -10.44 -25.12
CA GLU A 52 20.89 -9.60 -26.12
C GLU A 52 19.35 -9.65 -26.07
N PHE A 53 18.78 -10.70 -25.47
CA PHE A 53 17.34 -10.89 -25.34
C PHE A 53 16.80 -10.49 -23.98
N VAL A 54 17.64 -10.04 -23.06
CA VAL A 54 17.21 -9.58 -21.74
C VAL A 54 16.47 -8.25 -21.86
N THR A 55 15.29 -8.17 -21.28
CA THR A 55 14.49 -6.94 -21.21
C THR A 55 14.23 -6.56 -19.75
N GLN A 56 14.00 -5.28 -19.49
CA GLN A 56 13.76 -4.79 -18.14
C GLN A 56 12.46 -5.32 -17.51
N ASP A 57 11.52 -5.79 -18.31
CA ASP A 57 10.26 -6.37 -17.87
C ASP A 57 10.34 -7.87 -17.58
N SER A 58 11.50 -8.49 -17.74
CA SER A 58 11.70 -9.88 -17.36
C SER A 58 11.56 -10.06 -15.83
N PRO A 59 10.88 -11.14 -15.38
CA PRO A 59 10.82 -11.48 -13.97
C PRO A 59 12.20 -11.59 -13.30
N THR A 60 13.24 -11.92 -14.04
CA THR A 60 14.62 -12.02 -13.56
C THR A 60 15.25 -10.65 -13.24
N GLN A 61 14.69 -9.57 -13.77
CA GLN A 61 15.19 -8.19 -13.63
C GLN A 61 14.50 -7.40 -12.51
N ARG A 62 13.56 -8.01 -11.76
CA ARG A 62 12.91 -7.33 -10.63
C ARG A 62 13.91 -6.86 -9.58
N VAL A 63 14.93 -7.65 -9.31
CA VAL A 63 15.95 -7.38 -8.30
C VAL A 63 17.29 -7.17 -8.98
N GLY A 64 17.43 -6.10 -9.73
CA GLY A 64 18.64 -5.82 -10.51
C GLY A 64 19.21 -4.41 -10.30
N GLY A 65 18.62 -3.64 -9.39
CA GLY A 65 19.04 -2.26 -9.13
C GLY A 65 20.37 -2.17 -8.40
N GLU A 66 21.10 -1.11 -8.71
CA GLU A 66 22.33 -0.75 -7.99
C GLU A 66 22.00 -0.24 -6.58
N VAL A 67 22.94 -0.37 -5.66
CA VAL A 67 22.87 0.28 -4.35
C VAL A 67 23.03 1.79 -4.56
N LEU A 68 22.05 2.54 -4.06
CA LEU A 68 22.01 3.98 -4.21
C LEU A 68 22.72 4.69 -3.04
N ASP A 69 23.29 5.86 -3.29
CA ASP A 69 23.78 6.73 -2.24
C ASP A 69 22.63 7.53 -1.60
N GLN A 70 21.65 7.91 -2.40
CA GLN A 70 20.47 8.66 -1.99
C GLN A 70 19.33 8.47 -3.00
N PHE A 71 18.12 8.79 -2.58
CA PHE A 71 16.96 8.84 -3.48
C PHE A 71 16.88 10.21 -4.16
N GLN A 72 16.63 10.19 -5.48
CA GLN A 72 16.34 11.40 -6.22
C GLN A 72 14.95 11.93 -5.86
N LYS A 73 14.79 13.24 -5.87
CA LYS A 73 13.48 13.86 -5.65
C LYS A 73 12.67 13.87 -6.93
N VAL A 74 11.35 13.68 -6.77
CA VAL A 74 10.38 13.69 -7.86
C VAL A 74 9.29 14.71 -7.54
N THR A 75 9.07 15.65 -8.46
CA THR A 75 7.92 16.55 -8.38
C THR A 75 6.72 15.90 -9.05
N HIS A 76 5.62 15.75 -8.30
CA HIS A 76 4.39 15.18 -8.85
C HIS A 76 3.74 16.14 -9.85
N THR A 77 3.42 15.64 -11.03
CA THR A 77 2.67 16.41 -12.06
C THR A 77 1.29 16.79 -11.54
N ASN A 78 0.65 15.87 -10.82
CA ASN A 78 -0.61 16.12 -10.13
C ASN A 78 -0.34 15.92 -8.63
N PRO A 79 -0.57 16.93 -7.77
CA PRO A 79 -0.35 16.80 -6.35
C PRO A 79 -1.11 15.63 -5.73
N MET A 80 -0.50 14.97 -4.74
CA MET A 80 -1.12 13.91 -3.96
C MET A 80 -1.72 14.53 -2.69
N LEU A 81 -3.04 14.71 -2.68
CA LEU A 81 -3.75 15.43 -1.64
C LEU A 81 -3.98 14.57 -0.39
N SER A 82 -4.13 15.24 0.76
CA SER A 82 -4.58 14.62 2.00
C SER A 82 -6.09 14.39 1.96
N LEU A 83 -6.61 13.61 2.92
CA LEU A 83 -8.04 13.44 3.16
C LEU A 83 -8.43 14.13 4.46
N SER A 84 -9.62 14.74 4.49
CA SER A 84 -10.26 15.16 5.74
C SER A 84 -10.68 13.93 6.55
N ASN A 85 -10.76 14.07 7.88
CA ASN A 85 -11.08 12.96 8.77
C ASN A 85 -12.52 13.07 9.33
N ALA A 86 -13.13 11.93 9.54
CA ALA A 86 -14.35 11.76 10.33
C ALA A 86 -14.07 10.74 11.45
N PHE A 87 -14.67 10.96 12.62
CA PHE A 87 -14.46 10.11 13.79
C PHE A 87 -15.75 9.48 14.30
N SER A 88 -16.88 9.84 13.72
CA SER A 88 -18.21 9.40 14.15
C SER A 88 -19.17 9.32 12.98
N LYS A 89 -20.31 8.65 13.20
CA LYS A 89 -21.41 8.63 12.21
C LYS A 89 -21.94 10.05 11.96
N GLU A 90 -22.03 10.87 13.00
CA GLU A 90 -22.47 12.26 12.93
C GLU A 90 -21.57 13.07 11.99
N ASP A 91 -20.25 12.88 12.06
CA ASP A 91 -19.30 13.52 11.14
C ASP A 91 -19.56 13.15 9.68
N LEU A 92 -19.91 11.87 9.42
CA LEU A 92 -20.28 11.41 8.09
C LEU A 92 -21.62 11.98 7.61
N GLU A 93 -22.59 12.12 8.49
CA GLU A 93 -23.88 12.78 8.19
C GLU A 93 -23.68 14.25 7.84
N GLU A 94 -22.81 14.95 8.56
CA GLU A 94 -22.42 16.35 8.24
C GLU A 94 -21.70 16.42 6.88
N PHE A 95 -20.83 15.49 6.60
CA PHE A 95 -20.15 15.37 5.30
C PHE A 95 -21.19 15.24 4.17
N ASP A 96 -22.13 14.30 4.28
CA ASP A 96 -23.19 14.10 3.30
C ASP A 96 -24.05 15.37 3.11
N ALA A 97 -24.41 16.03 4.20
CA ALA A 97 -25.20 17.27 4.16
C ALA A 97 -24.45 18.40 3.46
N ARG A 98 -23.14 18.55 3.67
CA ARG A 98 -22.31 19.52 2.95
C ARG A 98 -22.28 19.26 1.45
N LEU A 99 -22.12 17.98 1.04
CA LEU A 99 -22.09 17.62 -0.37
C LEU A 99 -23.39 17.93 -1.08
N ARG A 100 -24.53 17.70 -0.45
CA ARG A 100 -25.86 17.97 -1.03
C ARG A 100 -26.13 19.45 -1.25
N LYS A 101 -25.41 20.34 -0.58
CA LYS A 101 -25.43 21.78 -0.82
C LYS A 101 -24.53 22.20 -2.00
N LEU A 102 -23.53 21.39 -2.35
CA LEU A 102 -22.54 21.70 -3.37
C LEU A 102 -22.90 21.15 -4.75
N THR A 103 -23.81 20.20 -4.84
CA THR A 103 -24.27 19.63 -6.08
C THR A 103 -25.75 19.27 -6.04
N ASN A 104 -26.42 19.37 -7.19
CA ASN A 104 -27.79 18.86 -7.36
C ASN A 104 -27.82 17.44 -7.91
N ARG A 105 -26.66 16.84 -8.20
CA ARG A 105 -26.55 15.48 -8.67
C ARG A 105 -26.92 14.50 -7.57
N ALA A 106 -27.47 13.35 -7.96
CA ALA A 106 -27.61 12.22 -7.05
C ALA A 106 -26.22 11.78 -6.57
N ILE A 107 -26.07 11.59 -5.25
CA ILE A 107 -24.80 11.20 -4.65
C ILE A 107 -24.84 9.72 -4.30
N GLU A 108 -23.83 9.01 -4.76
CA GLU A 108 -23.57 7.62 -4.50
C GLU A 108 -22.13 7.51 -4.03
N TYR A 109 -21.85 6.66 -3.05
CA TYR A 109 -20.53 6.53 -2.45
C TYR A 109 -19.90 5.18 -2.80
N VAL A 110 -18.57 5.17 -2.87
CA VAL A 110 -17.76 3.96 -2.80
C VAL A 110 -16.97 3.99 -1.51
N CYS A 111 -17.14 2.95 -0.70
CA CYS A 111 -16.40 2.75 0.55
C CYS A 111 -15.23 1.81 0.29
N GLU A 112 -14.03 2.22 0.65
CA GLU A 112 -12.80 1.47 0.49
C GLU A 112 -12.09 1.33 1.83
N LEU A 113 -11.31 0.28 2.02
CA LEU A 113 -10.49 0.14 3.22
C LEU A 113 -9.32 1.13 3.17
N LYS A 114 -9.07 1.78 4.28
CA LYS A 114 -7.88 2.63 4.42
C LYS A 114 -6.72 1.80 4.92
N ILE A 115 -5.92 1.35 3.98
CA ILE A 115 -4.74 0.52 4.26
C ILE A 115 -3.71 1.35 5.02
N ASP A 116 -3.18 0.78 6.08
CA ASP A 116 -2.14 1.42 6.90
C ASP A 116 -0.75 1.13 6.31
N GLY A 117 -0.30 2.02 5.47
CA GLY A 117 0.95 1.89 4.72
C GLY A 117 1.51 3.22 4.29
N LEU A 118 2.08 3.25 3.11
CA LEU A 118 2.78 4.38 2.53
C LEU A 118 2.24 4.65 1.13
N SER A 119 1.79 5.88 0.88
CA SER A 119 1.24 6.26 -0.43
C SER A 119 2.33 6.28 -1.51
N ILE A 120 2.04 5.68 -2.65
CA ILE A 120 2.92 5.64 -3.81
C ILE A 120 2.19 6.03 -5.10
N ALA A 121 2.98 6.50 -6.06
CA ALA A 121 2.54 6.76 -7.44
C ALA A 121 3.42 5.95 -8.39
N LEU A 122 2.79 5.24 -9.32
CA LEU A 122 3.44 4.42 -10.33
C LEU A 122 3.15 5.01 -11.71
N THR A 123 4.19 5.26 -12.50
CA THR A 123 4.07 5.77 -13.86
C THR A 123 4.47 4.70 -14.86
N TYR A 124 3.60 4.50 -15.85
CA TYR A 124 3.80 3.57 -16.96
C TYR A 124 3.86 4.33 -18.28
N GLN A 125 4.81 3.98 -19.14
CA GLN A 125 4.95 4.48 -20.50
C GLN A 125 5.07 3.29 -21.46
N ASN A 126 4.26 3.26 -22.49
CA ASN A 126 4.14 2.11 -23.40
C ASN A 126 3.95 0.79 -22.67
N GLY A 127 3.18 0.81 -21.58
CA GLY A 127 2.94 -0.34 -20.74
C GLY A 127 4.10 -0.76 -19.83
N GLN A 128 5.21 -0.03 -19.81
CA GLN A 128 6.38 -0.35 -18.98
C GLN A 128 6.42 0.52 -17.74
N LEU A 129 6.72 -0.05 -16.59
CA LEU A 129 6.94 0.71 -15.36
C LEU A 129 8.22 1.55 -15.50
N VAL A 130 8.09 2.87 -15.47
CA VAL A 130 9.24 3.79 -15.62
C VAL A 130 9.54 4.57 -14.35
N LEU A 131 8.57 4.73 -13.45
CA LEU A 131 8.75 5.49 -12.22
C LEU A 131 7.85 4.95 -11.10
N GLY A 132 8.44 4.75 -9.93
CA GLY A 132 7.74 4.58 -8.66
C GLY A 132 8.19 5.67 -7.71
N ALA A 133 7.26 6.45 -7.18
CA ALA A 133 7.56 7.58 -6.31
C ALA A 133 6.75 7.53 -5.01
N THR A 134 7.35 7.95 -3.91
CA THR A 134 6.63 8.18 -2.66
C THR A 134 5.82 9.48 -2.75
N ARG A 135 4.80 9.61 -1.90
CA ARG A 135 4.03 10.84 -1.81
C ARG A 135 4.89 12.04 -1.36
N GLY A 136 5.79 11.84 -0.39
CA GLY A 136 6.50 12.93 0.24
C GLY A 136 5.55 13.91 0.92
N ASP A 137 5.72 15.21 0.65
CA ASP A 137 4.84 16.27 1.13
C ASP A 137 3.57 16.46 0.27
N GLY A 138 3.36 15.60 -0.73
CA GLY A 138 2.26 15.68 -1.69
C GLY A 138 2.64 16.40 -2.99
N THR A 139 3.62 17.27 -2.97
CA THR A 139 4.16 17.99 -4.15
C THR A 139 5.45 17.34 -4.63
N THR A 140 6.35 17.02 -3.71
CA THR A 140 7.65 16.41 -3.99
C THR A 140 7.81 15.14 -3.16
N GLY A 141 8.09 14.03 -3.82
CA GLY A 141 8.40 12.74 -3.21
C GLY A 141 9.80 12.28 -3.58
N GLU A 142 10.07 11.02 -3.29
CA GLU A 142 11.33 10.36 -3.62
C GLU A 142 11.13 9.30 -4.70
N ASP A 143 12.09 9.20 -5.62
CA ASP A 143 12.14 8.13 -6.62
C ASP A 143 12.61 6.84 -5.95
N VAL A 144 11.71 5.88 -5.81
CA VAL A 144 11.96 4.57 -5.23
C VAL A 144 11.73 3.45 -6.25
N THR A 145 11.91 3.76 -7.53
CA THR A 145 11.62 2.83 -8.63
C THR A 145 12.32 1.48 -8.46
N GLY A 146 13.58 1.47 -8.09
CA GLY A 146 14.35 0.23 -7.89
C GLY A 146 13.71 -0.68 -6.83
N ASN A 147 13.22 -0.10 -5.74
CA ASN A 147 12.56 -0.85 -4.67
C ASN A 147 11.14 -1.29 -5.06
N VAL A 148 10.39 -0.41 -5.74
CA VAL A 148 9.06 -0.73 -6.24
C VAL A 148 9.09 -1.90 -7.22
N ARG A 149 10.10 -1.97 -8.08
CA ARG A 149 10.29 -3.09 -9.01
C ARG A 149 10.41 -4.45 -8.31
N THR A 150 10.89 -4.48 -7.08
CA THR A 150 11.02 -5.71 -6.29
C THR A 150 9.70 -6.22 -5.73
N ILE A 151 8.65 -5.39 -5.71
CA ILE A 151 7.32 -5.76 -5.21
C ILE A 151 6.63 -6.64 -6.25
N LYS A 152 6.41 -7.89 -5.90
CA LYS A 152 5.92 -8.92 -6.84
C LYS A 152 4.52 -8.66 -7.37
N SER A 153 3.68 -7.95 -6.62
CA SER A 153 2.34 -7.56 -7.05
C SER A 153 2.31 -6.34 -7.98
N VAL A 154 3.44 -5.64 -8.16
CA VAL A 154 3.56 -4.52 -9.10
C VAL A 154 3.94 -5.08 -10.48
N PRO A 155 3.12 -4.88 -11.52
CA PRO A 155 3.49 -5.30 -12.87
C PRO A 155 4.65 -4.47 -13.40
N LEU A 156 5.69 -5.11 -13.90
CA LEU A 156 6.80 -4.45 -14.59
C LEU A 156 6.39 -4.00 -15.99
N SER A 157 5.49 -4.75 -16.61
CA SER A 157 4.88 -4.42 -17.89
C SER A 157 3.40 -4.78 -17.89
N LEU A 158 2.63 -4.02 -18.67
CA LEU A 158 1.22 -4.25 -18.92
C LEU A 158 1.04 -4.91 -20.29
N LYS A 159 -0.06 -5.64 -20.49
CA LYS A 159 -0.33 -6.31 -21.77
C LYS A 159 -0.50 -5.32 -22.92
N GLU A 160 -1.07 -4.15 -22.63
CA GLU A 160 -1.30 -3.09 -23.62
C GLU A 160 -0.37 -1.90 -23.33
N PRO A 161 -0.07 -1.07 -24.34
CA PRO A 161 0.91 0.02 -24.21
C PRO A 161 0.31 1.27 -23.55
N TRP A 162 -0.14 1.14 -22.31
CA TRP A 162 -0.70 2.25 -21.54
C TRP A 162 0.35 3.30 -21.18
N ASN A 163 -0.06 4.57 -21.29
CA ASN A 163 0.67 5.72 -20.76
C ASN A 163 -0.18 6.33 -19.63
N ILE A 164 0.00 5.84 -18.43
CA ILE A 164 -0.84 6.18 -17.28
C ILE A 164 -0.01 6.30 -15.99
N GLU A 165 -0.54 7.07 -15.06
CA GLU A 165 -0.14 7.05 -13.65
C GLU A 165 -1.24 6.39 -12.83
N VAL A 166 -0.86 5.51 -11.92
CA VAL A 166 -1.76 4.91 -10.93
C VAL A 166 -1.21 5.15 -9.54
N ARG A 167 -2.10 5.27 -8.56
CA ARG A 167 -1.75 5.58 -7.17
C ARG A 167 -2.37 4.60 -6.21
N GLY A 168 -1.69 4.35 -5.13
CA GLY A 168 -2.17 3.45 -4.11
C GLY A 168 -1.32 3.45 -2.87
N GLU A 169 -1.40 2.36 -2.13
CA GLU A 169 -0.72 2.18 -0.87
C GLU A 169 0.22 0.99 -0.95
N CYS A 170 1.48 1.23 -0.59
CA CYS A 170 2.45 0.18 -0.34
C CYS A 170 2.38 -0.19 1.14
N TYR A 171 2.25 -1.47 1.43
CA TYR A 171 2.08 -1.95 2.79
C TYR A 171 2.83 -3.25 3.03
N MET A 172 3.06 -3.56 4.29
CA MET A 172 3.61 -4.86 4.69
C MET A 172 2.48 -5.72 5.27
N PRO A 173 2.20 -6.90 4.68
CA PRO A 173 1.23 -7.84 5.25
C PRO A 173 1.61 -8.22 6.68
N LYS A 174 0.62 -8.49 7.53
CA LYS A 174 0.83 -8.87 8.95
C LYS A 174 1.80 -10.02 9.11
N LYS A 175 1.69 -11.05 8.29
CA LYS A 175 2.56 -12.22 8.31
C LYS A 175 4.02 -11.87 8.02
N ALA A 176 4.26 -11.00 7.03
CA ALA A 176 5.60 -10.54 6.69
C ALA A 176 6.21 -9.69 7.81
N PHE A 177 5.40 -8.85 8.45
CA PHE A 177 5.82 -8.03 9.58
C PHE A 177 6.28 -8.87 10.77
N VAL A 178 5.51 -9.89 11.15
CA VAL A 178 5.87 -10.82 12.25
C VAL A 178 7.18 -11.52 11.94
N ALA A 179 7.34 -12.07 10.73
CA ALA A 179 8.55 -12.76 10.32
C ALA A 179 9.78 -11.83 10.30
N LEU A 180 9.61 -10.59 9.81
CA LEU A 180 10.68 -9.60 9.79
C LEU A 180 11.16 -9.25 11.20
N ASN A 181 10.24 -8.94 12.11
CA ASN A 181 10.60 -8.59 13.48
C ASN A 181 11.23 -9.75 14.25
N GLN A 182 10.77 -10.97 14.01
CA GLN A 182 11.40 -12.16 14.57
C GLN A 182 12.86 -12.29 14.11
N SER A 183 13.13 -12.14 12.83
CA SER A 183 14.48 -12.16 12.26
C SER A 183 15.36 -11.04 12.85
N ARG A 184 14.83 -9.85 12.98
CA ARG A 184 15.56 -8.71 13.55
C ARG A 184 15.90 -8.92 15.02
N GLU A 185 14.99 -9.47 15.79
CA GLU A 185 15.20 -9.82 17.21
C GLU A 185 16.31 -10.88 17.36
N GLU A 186 16.30 -11.91 16.52
CA GLU A 186 17.34 -12.95 16.49
C GLU A 186 18.73 -12.38 16.13
N GLU A 187 18.79 -11.38 15.28
CA GLU A 187 20.03 -10.69 14.90
C GLU A 187 20.44 -9.57 15.87
N GLY A 188 19.65 -9.34 16.93
CA GLY A 188 19.91 -8.26 17.89
C GLY A 188 19.65 -6.87 17.36
N LEU A 189 18.88 -6.74 16.28
CA LEU A 189 18.49 -5.47 15.68
C LEU A 189 17.20 -4.93 16.31
N GLU A 190 17.03 -3.62 16.25
CA GLU A 190 15.80 -2.98 16.69
C GLU A 190 14.62 -3.43 15.83
N VAL A 191 13.50 -3.81 16.48
CA VAL A 191 12.28 -4.20 15.78
C VAL A 191 11.48 -2.99 15.34
N PHE A 192 10.70 -3.14 14.28
CA PHE A 192 9.78 -2.09 13.85
C PHE A 192 8.55 -2.04 14.77
N ALA A 193 8.09 -0.84 15.06
CA ALA A 193 6.96 -0.61 15.96
C ALA A 193 5.63 -1.13 15.41
N ASN A 194 5.43 -1.02 14.09
CA ASN A 194 4.19 -1.42 13.42
C ASN A 194 4.43 -1.71 11.94
N PRO A 195 3.47 -2.35 11.24
CA PRO A 195 3.61 -2.67 9.81
C PRO A 195 3.82 -1.45 8.91
N ARG A 196 3.23 -0.29 9.24
CA ARG A 196 3.43 0.95 8.49
C ARG A 196 4.88 1.42 8.53
N ASN A 197 5.47 1.46 9.72
CA ASN A 197 6.89 1.83 9.89
C ASN A 197 7.81 0.85 9.19
N ALA A 198 7.49 -0.44 9.26
CA ALA A 198 8.24 -1.48 8.56
C ALA A 198 8.15 -1.32 7.03
N ALA A 199 6.97 -1.00 6.50
CA ALA A 199 6.80 -0.75 5.07
C ALA A 199 7.59 0.49 4.62
N ALA A 200 7.47 1.60 5.35
CA ALA A 200 8.20 2.83 5.05
C ALA A 200 9.71 2.62 5.09
N GLY A 201 10.21 1.99 6.14
CA GLY A 201 11.63 1.67 6.28
C GLY A 201 12.15 0.71 5.20
N SER A 202 11.31 -0.20 4.75
CA SER A 202 11.66 -1.17 3.70
C SER A 202 11.68 -0.53 2.31
N LEU A 203 10.69 0.32 2.00
CA LEU A 203 10.61 1.01 0.71
C LEU A 203 11.73 2.05 0.55
N ARG A 204 12.27 2.55 1.64
CA ARG A 204 13.36 3.54 1.66
C ARG A 204 14.75 2.93 1.88
N GLN A 205 14.92 1.63 1.64
CA GLN A 205 16.24 1.00 1.60
C GLN A 205 17.00 1.44 0.35
N LEU A 206 18.27 1.82 0.52
CA LEU A 206 19.11 2.21 -0.60
C LEU A 206 19.53 1.01 -1.47
N ASP A 207 19.52 -0.18 -0.90
CA ASP A 207 19.78 -1.45 -1.60
C ASP A 207 18.46 -2.16 -1.95
N PRO A 208 18.13 -2.27 -3.24
CA PRO A 208 16.93 -2.98 -3.67
C PRO A 208 16.86 -4.45 -3.24
N LYS A 209 17.99 -5.09 -3.02
CA LYS A 209 18.05 -6.48 -2.55
C LYS A 209 17.48 -6.63 -1.14
N ILE A 210 17.65 -5.59 -0.30
CA ILE A 210 17.06 -5.55 1.05
C ILE A 210 15.56 -5.37 0.93
N ALA A 211 15.10 -4.43 0.11
CA ALA A 211 13.66 -4.20 -0.13
C ALA A 211 12.97 -5.46 -0.66
N ALA A 212 13.62 -6.20 -1.56
CA ALA A 212 13.08 -7.44 -2.14
C ALA A 212 12.74 -8.52 -1.09
N LYS A 213 13.47 -8.57 0.03
CA LYS A 213 13.26 -9.54 1.11
C LYS A 213 12.14 -9.16 2.08
N ARG A 214 11.60 -7.97 1.96
CA ARG A 214 10.61 -7.43 2.90
C ARG A 214 9.18 -7.85 2.61
N ASN A 215 8.93 -8.48 1.46
CA ASN A 215 7.61 -8.97 1.05
C ASN A 215 6.52 -7.89 1.11
N LEU A 216 6.84 -6.70 0.61
CA LEU A 216 5.89 -5.62 0.47
C LEU A 216 4.82 -5.96 -0.57
N SER A 217 3.66 -5.35 -0.44
CA SER A 217 2.57 -5.46 -1.39
C SER A 217 1.96 -4.08 -1.65
N VAL A 218 1.09 -3.99 -2.64
CA VAL A 218 0.42 -2.73 -3.00
C VAL A 218 -1.06 -2.97 -3.26
N PHE A 219 -1.86 -1.96 -2.95
CA PHE A 219 -3.22 -1.81 -3.48
C PHE A 219 -3.32 -0.49 -4.22
N LEU A 220 -3.78 -0.54 -5.47
CA LEU A 220 -4.01 0.65 -6.28
C LEU A 220 -5.48 1.05 -6.16
N TYR A 221 -5.75 2.33 -5.95
CA TYR A 221 -7.11 2.82 -5.71
C TYR A 221 -7.42 4.14 -6.40
N ASN A 222 -6.45 4.77 -7.05
CA ASN A 222 -6.65 6.06 -7.68
C ASN A 222 -5.79 6.20 -8.94
N SER A 223 -6.19 7.10 -9.82
CA SER A 223 -5.39 7.51 -10.99
C SER A 223 -5.78 8.92 -11.42
N PRO A 224 -4.81 9.81 -11.69
CA PRO A 224 -5.09 11.06 -12.38
C PRO A 224 -5.35 10.88 -13.88
N SER A 225 -5.11 9.67 -14.43
CA SER A 225 -5.23 9.36 -15.87
C SER A 225 -6.61 8.80 -16.23
N VAL A 226 -7.69 9.33 -15.64
CA VAL A 226 -9.05 8.81 -15.83
C VAL A 226 -9.56 8.96 -17.27
N GLU A 227 -9.12 10.00 -17.98
CA GLU A 227 -9.48 10.22 -19.38
C GLU A 227 -8.90 9.12 -20.28
N GLU A 228 -7.62 8.82 -20.11
CA GLU A 228 -6.92 7.77 -20.86
C GLU A 228 -7.53 6.40 -20.57
N LEU A 229 -7.97 6.17 -19.34
CA LEU A 229 -8.61 4.92 -18.93
C LEU A 229 -10.07 4.81 -19.40
N GLY A 230 -10.70 5.92 -19.78
CA GLY A 230 -12.06 5.95 -20.31
C GLY A 230 -13.13 5.61 -19.27
N VAL A 231 -12.89 5.96 -18.00
CA VAL A 231 -13.80 5.67 -16.88
C VAL A 231 -14.43 6.96 -16.35
N SER A 232 -15.64 6.85 -15.80
CA SER A 232 -16.42 7.98 -15.31
C SER A 232 -16.83 7.89 -13.84
N THR A 233 -16.55 6.75 -13.19
CA THR A 233 -16.82 6.53 -11.77
C THR A 233 -15.64 5.88 -11.06
N GLN A 234 -15.59 6.02 -9.74
CA GLN A 234 -14.56 5.38 -8.91
C GLN A 234 -14.63 3.85 -9.01
N GLU A 235 -15.81 3.28 -9.02
CA GLU A 235 -16.00 1.83 -9.17
C GLU A 235 -15.49 1.32 -10.51
N GLU A 236 -15.82 2.03 -11.61
CA GLU A 236 -15.28 1.71 -12.93
C GLU A 236 -13.77 1.83 -12.99
N LEU A 237 -13.19 2.82 -12.31
CA LEU A 237 -11.73 2.97 -12.22
C LEU A 237 -11.08 1.77 -11.56
N LEU A 238 -11.63 1.30 -10.43
CA LEU A 238 -11.10 0.13 -9.72
C LEU A 238 -11.22 -1.13 -10.59
N GLU A 239 -12.34 -1.34 -11.24
CA GLU A 239 -12.56 -2.46 -12.16
C GLU A 239 -11.59 -2.40 -13.35
N LYS A 240 -11.41 -1.21 -13.93
CA LYS A 240 -10.50 -1.01 -15.07
C LYS A 240 -9.04 -1.26 -14.69
N MET A 241 -8.61 -0.78 -13.53
CA MET A 241 -7.25 -1.04 -13.04
C MET A 241 -7.00 -2.53 -12.82
N ALA A 242 -7.97 -3.26 -12.24
CA ALA A 242 -7.87 -4.70 -12.07
C ALA A 242 -7.81 -5.43 -13.41
N GLU A 243 -8.60 -5.02 -14.38
CA GLU A 243 -8.61 -5.56 -15.75
C GLU A 243 -7.26 -5.36 -16.47
N ILE A 244 -6.62 -4.21 -16.27
CA ILE A 244 -5.30 -3.90 -16.84
C ILE A 244 -4.19 -4.76 -16.23
N GLY A 245 -4.36 -5.22 -14.99
CA GLY A 245 -3.39 -6.07 -14.30
C GLY A 245 -2.91 -5.53 -12.95
N PHE A 246 -3.48 -4.41 -12.48
CA PHE A 246 -3.16 -3.88 -11.16
C PHE A 246 -3.93 -4.58 -10.06
N VAL A 247 -3.33 -4.63 -8.87
CA VAL A 247 -4.01 -5.15 -7.67
C VAL A 247 -4.88 -4.06 -7.09
N THR A 248 -6.17 -4.32 -7.01
CA THR A 248 -7.14 -3.49 -6.31
C THR A 248 -7.73 -4.28 -5.16
N ASN A 249 -8.13 -3.60 -4.07
CA ASN A 249 -8.74 -4.28 -2.95
C ASN A 249 -10.18 -4.70 -3.31
N PRO A 250 -10.51 -6.01 -3.23
CA PRO A 250 -11.88 -6.48 -3.47
C PRO A 250 -12.85 -6.09 -2.35
N GLU A 251 -12.33 -5.78 -1.16
CA GLU A 251 -13.11 -5.30 -0.03
C GLU A 251 -13.51 -3.84 -0.25
N ARG A 252 -14.58 -3.64 -1.00
CA ARG A 252 -15.19 -2.34 -1.26
C ARG A 252 -16.68 -2.49 -1.46
N LEU A 253 -17.43 -1.45 -1.20
CA LEU A 253 -18.88 -1.46 -1.38
C LEU A 253 -19.37 -0.11 -1.90
N LYS A 254 -20.25 -0.18 -2.92
CA LYS A 254 -21.00 0.98 -3.38
C LYS A 254 -22.23 1.17 -2.50
N CYS A 255 -22.44 2.38 -1.98
CA CYS A 255 -23.51 2.75 -1.06
C CYS A 255 -24.30 3.94 -1.59
N GLN A 256 -25.61 3.93 -1.36
CA GLN A 256 -26.53 5.00 -1.77
C GLN A 256 -26.74 6.02 -0.65
N THR A 257 -26.58 5.61 0.61
CA THR A 257 -26.86 6.43 1.78
C THR A 257 -25.77 6.34 2.81
N ILE A 258 -25.69 7.31 3.71
CA ILE A 258 -24.75 7.27 4.85
C ILE A 258 -25.07 6.12 5.81
N ASP A 259 -26.32 5.72 5.95
CA ASP A 259 -26.67 4.54 6.76
C ASP A 259 -26.06 3.26 6.19
N GLU A 260 -26.08 3.08 4.87
CA GLU A 260 -25.41 1.95 4.21
C GLU A 260 -23.88 2.03 4.39
N VAL A 261 -23.29 3.23 4.28
CA VAL A 261 -21.88 3.46 4.55
C VAL A 261 -21.52 3.04 5.97
N TRP A 262 -22.31 3.47 6.95
CA TRP A 262 -22.07 3.15 8.35
C TRP A 262 -22.19 1.64 8.64
N ASN A 263 -23.18 0.99 8.07
CA ASN A 263 -23.34 -0.45 8.20
C ASN A 263 -22.13 -1.21 7.66
N TYR A 264 -21.57 -0.74 6.54
CA TYR A 264 -20.37 -1.34 5.98
C TYR A 264 -19.14 -1.09 6.86
N ILE A 265 -19.00 0.10 7.41
CA ILE A 265 -17.93 0.43 8.38
C ILE A 265 -17.99 -0.52 9.58
N GLU A 266 -19.17 -0.75 10.14
CA GLU A 266 -19.36 -1.68 11.26
C GLU A 266 -19.02 -3.12 10.88
N THR A 267 -19.40 -3.55 9.67
CA THR A 267 -19.07 -4.88 9.14
C THR A 267 -17.55 -5.07 9.04
N ILE A 268 -16.85 -4.08 8.50
CA ILE A 268 -15.38 -4.13 8.39
C ILE A 268 -14.72 -4.06 9.76
N ALA A 269 -15.21 -3.21 10.66
CA ALA A 269 -14.69 -3.12 12.04
C ALA A 269 -14.73 -4.46 12.76
N ALA A 270 -15.81 -5.25 12.57
CA ALA A 270 -15.98 -6.56 13.18
C ALA A 270 -14.96 -7.60 12.66
N LYS A 271 -14.50 -7.48 11.42
CA LYS A 271 -13.51 -8.42 10.83
C LYS A 271 -12.11 -7.82 10.66
N ARG A 272 -11.87 -6.63 11.19
CA ARG A 272 -10.59 -5.91 11.05
C ARG A 272 -9.39 -6.75 11.44
N GLN A 273 -9.46 -7.48 12.54
CA GLN A 273 -8.37 -8.31 13.04
C GLN A 273 -8.09 -9.53 12.17
N ASP A 274 -9.08 -10.02 11.44
CA ASP A 274 -8.95 -11.18 10.56
C ASP A 274 -8.37 -10.83 9.19
N LEU A 275 -8.25 -9.55 8.86
CA LEU A 275 -7.64 -9.10 7.62
C LEU A 275 -6.13 -9.41 7.62
N PRO A 276 -5.56 -9.80 6.47
CA PRO A 276 -4.12 -10.12 6.37
C PRO A 276 -3.21 -8.88 6.36
N TYR A 277 -3.78 -7.69 6.46
CA TYR A 277 -3.11 -6.40 6.51
C TYR A 277 -3.76 -5.49 7.54
N GLU A 278 -3.04 -4.46 7.99
CA GLU A 278 -3.57 -3.45 8.89
C GLU A 278 -4.34 -2.37 8.14
N ILE A 279 -5.44 -1.94 8.72
CA ILE A 279 -6.21 -0.78 8.28
C ILE A 279 -6.40 0.19 9.46
N ASP A 280 -6.46 1.49 9.18
CA ASP A 280 -6.69 2.50 10.22
C ASP A 280 -8.04 3.23 10.05
N GLY A 281 -8.82 2.83 9.08
CA GLY A 281 -10.12 3.41 8.79
C GLY A 281 -10.72 2.94 7.48
N MET A 282 -11.66 3.76 7.02
CA MET A 282 -12.36 3.60 5.75
C MET A 282 -12.29 4.91 4.97
N VAL A 283 -12.15 4.82 3.66
CA VAL A 283 -12.24 6.00 2.79
C VAL A 283 -13.59 5.97 2.07
N ILE A 284 -14.33 7.05 2.21
CA ILE A 284 -15.64 7.23 1.58
C ILE A 284 -15.48 8.27 0.48
N LYS A 285 -15.77 7.87 -0.75
CA LYS A 285 -15.63 8.71 -1.94
C LYS A 285 -16.95 8.83 -2.68
N VAL A 286 -17.25 10.03 -3.20
CA VAL A 286 -18.32 10.18 -4.18
C VAL A 286 -17.93 9.38 -5.43
N ASN A 287 -18.83 8.52 -5.89
CA ASN A 287 -18.52 7.59 -6.98
C ASN A 287 -18.41 8.27 -8.35
N ASP A 288 -19.32 9.21 -8.67
CA ASP A 288 -19.36 9.87 -9.97
C ASP A 288 -18.28 10.95 -10.09
N PHE A 289 -17.39 10.84 -11.07
CA PHE A 289 -16.32 11.81 -11.30
C PHE A 289 -16.85 13.20 -11.69
N ALA A 290 -17.94 13.29 -12.44
CA ALA A 290 -18.56 14.58 -12.75
C ALA A 290 -19.07 15.26 -11.48
N ALA A 291 -19.65 14.52 -10.55
CA ALA A 291 -20.04 15.04 -9.25
C ALA A 291 -18.83 15.45 -8.41
N GLN A 292 -17.76 14.67 -8.42
CA GLN A 292 -16.50 15.03 -7.73
C GLN A 292 -15.98 16.39 -8.22
N GLU A 293 -15.96 16.60 -9.52
CA GLU A 293 -15.46 17.84 -10.13
C GLU A 293 -16.32 19.05 -9.77
N GLU A 294 -17.64 18.88 -9.76
CA GLU A 294 -18.59 19.92 -9.35
C GLU A 294 -18.47 20.26 -7.84
N ILE A 295 -18.30 19.27 -6.99
CA ILE A 295 -18.08 19.43 -5.55
C ILE A 295 -16.71 20.07 -5.30
N GLY A 296 -15.68 19.61 -5.99
CA GLY A 296 -14.36 20.23 -6.05
C GLY A 296 -13.44 19.93 -4.87
N PHE A 297 -12.47 20.82 -4.70
CA PHE A 297 -11.32 20.65 -3.82
C PHE A 297 -11.13 21.87 -2.92
N THR A 298 -10.55 21.65 -1.75
CA THR A 298 -9.86 22.69 -0.99
C THR A 298 -8.38 22.70 -1.41
N VAL A 299 -7.59 23.59 -0.84
CA VAL A 299 -6.13 23.65 -1.09
C VAL A 299 -5.44 22.35 -0.68
N LYS A 300 -5.95 21.65 0.36
CA LYS A 300 -5.30 20.50 0.98
C LYS A 300 -5.97 19.16 0.70
N ALA A 301 -7.26 19.16 0.39
CA ALA A 301 -8.04 17.93 0.32
C ALA A 301 -9.21 18.04 -0.66
N PRO A 302 -9.62 16.91 -1.26
CA PRO A 302 -10.88 16.86 -1.98
C PRO A 302 -12.06 17.03 -1.04
N ARG A 303 -13.10 17.77 -1.46
CA ARG A 303 -14.34 17.90 -0.71
C ARG A 303 -15.24 16.68 -0.83
N TRP A 304 -15.03 15.86 -1.86
CA TRP A 304 -15.85 14.71 -2.22
C TRP A 304 -15.39 13.40 -1.58
N ALA A 305 -14.36 13.43 -0.75
CA ALA A 305 -13.86 12.26 -0.05
C ALA A 305 -13.59 12.57 1.42
N ILE A 306 -13.72 11.56 2.26
CA ILE A 306 -13.42 11.65 3.68
C ILE A 306 -12.87 10.32 4.19
N ALA A 307 -11.93 10.38 5.12
CA ALA A 307 -11.41 9.21 5.80
C ALA A 307 -12.07 9.08 7.18
N TYR A 308 -12.88 8.05 7.35
CA TYR A 308 -13.35 7.66 8.67
C TYR A 308 -12.24 6.92 9.40
N LYS A 309 -11.84 7.40 10.54
CA LYS A 309 -10.82 6.79 11.39
C LYS A 309 -11.47 5.91 12.44
N PHE A 310 -11.04 4.66 12.52
CA PHE A 310 -11.48 3.79 13.61
C PHE A 310 -11.04 4.38 14.95
N PRO A 311 -11.81 4.16 16.05
CA PRO A 311 -11.35 4.47 17.37
C PRO A 311 -10.00 3.82 17.66
N ALA A 312 -9.17 4.47 18.46
CA ALA A 312 -7.91 3.88 18.90
C ALA A 312 -8.19 2.55 19.59
N GLU A 313 -7.40 1.53 19.25
CA GLU A 313 -7.51 0.25 19.93
C GLU A 313 -7.03 0.41 21.36
N GLU A 314 -7.80 -0.14 22.31
CA GLU A 314 -7.47 -0.19 23.71
C GLU A 314 -7.34 -1.66 24.14
N ALA A 315 -6.34 -1.95 24.93
CA ALA A 315 -6.17 -3.26 25.54
C ALA A 315 -5.76 -3.09 26.99
N GLN A 316 -6.24 -3.99 27.84
CA GLN A 316 -5.88 -3.99 29.25
C GLN A 316 -4.74 -4.96 29.48
N THR A 317 -3.80 -4.54 30.33
CA THR A 317 -2.68 -5.35 30.73
C THR A 317 -2.30 -5.04 32.19
N ILE A 318 -1.33 -5.76 32.72
CA ILE A 318 -0.85 -5.54 34.08
C ILE A 318 0.55 -4.92 34.00
N VAL A 319 0.71 -3.78 34.66
CA VAL A 319 2.04 -3.17 34.86
C VAL A 319 2.81 -4.00 35.88
N ARG A 320 3.98 -4.45 35.48
CA ARG A 320 4.85 -5.30 36.32
C ARG A 320 5.97 -4.50 36.97
N ASP A 321 6.47 -3.48 36.28
CA ASP A 321 7.58 -2.67 36.78
C ASP A 321 7.55 -1.28 36.12
N ILE A 322 8.33 -0.34 36.68
CA ILE A 322 8.55 0.97 36.09
C ILE A 322 10.07 1.15 35.96
N GLU A 323 10.53 1.25 34.72
CA GLU A 323 11.93 1.52 34.41
C GLU A 323 12.14 3.01 34.19
N TRP A 324 13.26 3.52 34.67
CA TRP A 324 13.65 4.91 34.49
C TRP A 324 14.79 5.00 33.48
N THR A 325 14.57 5.73 32.40
CA THR A 325 15.58 5.94 31.36
C THR A 325 16.02 7.39 31.34
N VAL A 326 17.32 7.61 31.11
CA VAL A 326 17.91 8.94 31.00
C VAL A 326 18.15 9.25 29.53
N GLY A 327 17.49 10.28 29.00
CA GLY A 327 17.68 10.74 27.63
C GLY A 327 19.01 11.48 27.44
N ARG A 328 19.37 11.76 26.19
CA ARG A 328 20.64 12.47 25.83
C ARG A 328 20.76 13.85 26.49
N THR A 329 19.64 14.47 26.81
CA THR A 329 19.58 15.79 27.46
C THR A 329 19.55 15.69 29.00
N GLY A 330 19.69 14.49 29.58
CA GLY A 330 19.62 14.25 31.02
C GLY A 330 18.20 14.17 31.58
N VAL A 331 17.17 14.23 30.74
CA VAL A 331 15.79 14.06 31.17
C VAL A 331 15.52 12.62 31.54
N VAL A 332 14.98 12.40 32.74
CA VAL A 332 14.61 11.08 33.24
C VAL A 332 13.13 10.82 32.91
N THR A 333 12.88 9.73 32.17
CA THR A 333 11.54 9.35 31.72
C THR A 333 11.13 8.01 32.28
N PRO A 334 9.94 7.88 32.94
CA PRO A 334 9.43 6.60 33.40
C PRO A 334 8.80 5.83 32.24
N THR A 335 9.06 4.51 32.21
CA THR A 335 8.49 3.58 31.23
C THR A 335 7.85 2.42 31.98
N ALA A 336 6.56 2.18 31.74
CA ALA A 336 5.88 1.02 32.29
C ALA A 336 6.32 -0.25 31.55
N VAL A 337 6.74 -1.25 32.30
CA VAL A 337 6.97 -2.62 31.82
C VAL A 337 5.73 -3.42 32.16
N MET A 338 5.09 -4.01 31.16
CA MET A 338 3.80 -4.68 31.32
C MET A 338 3.80 -6.08 30.74
N ASP A 339 2.81 -6.87 31.12
CA ASP A 339 2.56 -8.14 30.46
C ASP A 339 2.32 -7.89 28.96
N PRO A 340 2.88 -8.72 28.06
CA PRO A 340 2.70 -8.56 26.62
C PRO A 340 1.21 -8.54 26.25
N VAL A 341 0.79 -7.55 25.48
CA VAL A 341 -0.58 -7.40 25.00
C VAL A 341 -0.56 -7.07 23.50
N LEU A 342 -1.46 -7.70 22.75
CA LEU A 342 -1.63 -7.43 21.33
C LEU A 342 -2.48 -6.16 21.16
N LEU A 343 -1.91 -5.15 20.47
CA LEU A 343 -2.56 -3.88 20.22
C LEU A 343 -2.22 -3.43 18.80
N ALA A 344 -3.24 -3.21 17.96
CA ALA A 344 -3.08 -2.78 16.56
C ALA A 344 -2.06 -3.62 15.76
N GLY A 345 -2.11 -4.93 15.89
CA GLY A 345 -1.20 -5.86 15.21
C GLY A 345 0.21 -5.92 15.77
N THR A 346 0.49 -5.21 16.87
CA THR A 346 1.80 -5.15 17.53
C THR A 346 1.69 -5.68 18.94
N THR A 347 2.68 -6.50 19.36
CA THR A 347 2.80 -6.91 20.77
C THR A 347 3.48 -5.81 21.55
N VAL A 348 2.75 -5.19 22.47
CA VAL A 348 3.23 -4.11 23.32
C VAL A 348 3.64 -4.65 24.67
N ARG A 349 4.86 -4.33 25.11
CA ARG A 349 5.44 -4.75 26.39
C ARG A 349 5.84 -3.57 27.27
N ARG A 350 5.95 -2.38 26.66
CA ARG A 350 6.41 -1.15 27.34
C ARG A 350 5.59 0.03 26.87
N ALA A 351 5.35 0.97 27.78
CA ALA A 351 4.69 2.22 27.45
C ALA A 351 5.37 3.39 28.18
N SER A 352 5.64 4.45 27.46
CA SER A 352 6.15 5.68 28.08
C SER A 352 5.07 6.34 28.92
N LEU A 353 5.41 6.71 30.14
CA LEU A 353 4.52 7.43 31.05
C LEU A 353 4.76 8.96 30.99
N HIS A 354 5.72 9.39 30.21
CA HIS A 354 6.09 10.79 29.97
C HIS A 354 6.53 11.58 31.22
N ASN A 355 5.81 11.47 32.31
CA ASN A 355 6.13 12.14 33.58
C ASN A 355 5.65 11.31 34.78
N ILE A 356 6.11 11.72 35.96
CA ILE A 356 5.83 11.03 37.24
C ILE A 356 4.36 11.13 37.69
N ASP A 357 3.63 12.10 37.18
CA ASP A 357 2.23 12.31 37.61
C ASP A 357 1.30 11.22 37.10
N LEU A 358 1.58 10.66 35.91
CA LEU A 358 0.86 9.52 35.36
C LEU A 358 1.06 8.21 36.13
N ILE A 359 2.05 8.15 37.03
CA ILE A 359 2.28 6.98 37.89
C ILE A 359 1.32 6.98 39.08
N LYS A 360 0.81 8.14 39.44
CA LYS A 360 -0.07 8.36 40.60
C LYS A 360 -1.55 8.14 40.30
N GLU A 361 -1.92 8.11 39.02
CA GLU A 361 -3.26 7.79 38.53
C GLU A 361 -3.42 6.27 38.34
#